data_ec06a2907493fe7932d9a5d4f0832db6
#
_entry.id   ec06a2907493fe7932d9a5d4f0832db6
#
_cell.length_a   1.000
_cell.length_b   1.000
_cell.length_c   1.000
_cell.angle_alpha   90.00
_cell.angle_beta   90.00
_cell.angle_gamma   90.00
#
_symmetry.space_group_name_H-M   'P 1'
#
loop_
_entity.id
_entity.type
_entity.pdbx_description
1 polymer ?
#
loop_
_entity_poly.entity_id
_entity_poly.type
_entity_poly.pdbx_seq_one_letter_code
_entity_poly.pdbx_strand_id
1 'polypeptide(L)'
;LQGKNTPNVKRFESTPLALKEMESGGVDAVVADNGVVVHYVNNNPDSKFKTLTDSSFASEQYGIAVKKGNAELLAIINKGVAGIKADGTYNQIYTQYFGSAPAAAPAPAAAASK
;
A
#
# COMPACT_ATOMS: atom_id res chain seq x y z
N LEU A 1 -9.17 13.06 5.66
CA LEU A 1 -8.50 13.42 6.91
C LEU A 1 -7.83 14.75 6.73
N GLN A 2 -8.42 15.80 7.28
CA GLN A 2 -7.78 17.12 7.28
C GLN A 2 -6.61 17.07 8.28
N GLY A 3 -5.46 16.65 7.78
CA GLY A 3 -4.26 16.31 8.52
C GLY A 3 -3.53 17.48 9.14
N LYS A 4 -4.22 18.41 9.73
CA LYS A 4 -3.60 19.46 10.53
C LYS A 4 -3.55 19.01 11.98
N ASN A 5 -2.48 19.41 12.67
CA ASN A 5 -2.21 19.11 14.08
C ASN A 5 -3.41 19.52 14.95
N THR A 6 -4.33 18.61 15.11
CA THR A 6 -5.42 18.73 16.09
C THR A 6 -5.11 17.84 17.27
N PRO A 7 -5.60 18.12 18.47
CA PRO A 7 -5.39 17.25 19.62
C PRO A 7 -5.82 15.79 19.42
N ASN A 8 -6.72 15.56 18.45
CA ASN A 8 -7.27 14.25 18.14
C ASN A 8 -6.46 13.49 17.07
N VAL A 9 -5.42 14.10 16.48
CA VAL A 9 -4.58 13.45 15.45
C VAL A 9 -3.13 13.42 15.93
N LYS A 10 -2.70 12.24 16.37
CA LYS A 10 -1.31 11.97 16.69
C LYS A 10 -0.56 11.56 15.42
N ARG A 11 0.66 12.06 15.25
CA ARG A 11 1.54 11.71 14.14
C ARG A 11 2.73 10.94 14.64
N PHE A 12 3.12 9.92 13.90
CA PHE A 12 4.24 9.05 14.22
C PHE A 12 5.24 9.04 13.07
N GLU A 13 6.50 8.84 13.38
CA GLU A 13 7.57 8.74 12.38
C GLU A 13 7.52 7.44 11.58
N SER A 14 6.81 6.43 12.08
CA SER A 14 6.64 5.16 11.38
C SER A 14 5.30 4.50 11.69
N THR A 15 4.81 3.69 10.76
CA THR A 15 3.57 2.92 10.94
C THR A 15 3.65 1.95 12.12
N PRO A 16 4.76 1.22 12.37
CA PRO A 16 4.87 0.36 13.56
C PRO A 16 4.66 1.10 14.87
N LEU A 17 5.16 2.33 15.01
CA LEU A 17 4.94 3.13 16.21
C LEU A 17 3.48 3.53 16.39
N ALA A 18 2.80 3.88 15.30
CA ALA A 18 1.37 4.18 15.33
C ALA A 18 0.53 2.96 15.73
N LEU A 19 0.86 1.79 15.19
CA LEU A 19 0.18 0.53 15.54
C LEU A 19 0.41 0.16 17.01
N LYS A 20 1.62 0.36 17.53
CA LYS A 20 1.91 0.12 18.94
C LYS A 20 1.16 1.06 19.87
N GLU A 21 0.98 2.30 19.47
CA GLU A 21 0.15 3.25 20.23
C GLU A 21 -1.33 2.81 20.27
N MET A 22 -1.83 2.24 19.16
CA MET A 22 -3.18 1.68 19.13
C MET A 22 -3.30 0.43 20.01
N GLU A 23 -2.30 -0.45 20.01
CA GLU A 23 -2.27 -1.62 20.91
C GLU A 23 -2.35 -1.22 22.38
N SER A 24 -1.66 -0.15 22.77
CA SER A 24 -1.66 0.36 24.13
C SER A 24 -2.91 1.17 24.50
N GLY A 25 -3.83 1.39 23.56
CA GLY A 25 -5.05 2.18 23.78
C GLY A 25 -4.83 3.69 23.73
N GLY A 26 -3.69 4.15 23.24
CA GLY A 26 -3.36 5.57 23.14
C GLY A 26 -4.01 6.27 21.93
N VAL A 27 -4.49 5.50 20.95
CA VAL A 27 -5.33 5.96 19.83
C VAL A 27 -6.38 4.87 19.48
N ASP A 28 -7.52 5.32 18.97
CA ASP A 28 -8.63 4.44 18.61
C ASP A 28 -8.51 3.86 17.19
N ALA A 29 -7.76 4.53 16.32
CA ALA A 29 -7.58 4.13 14.92
C ALA A 29 -6.22 4.59 14.38
N VAL A 30 -5.69 3.82 13.43
CA VAL A 30 -4.48 4.14 12.67
C VAL A 30 -4.82 4.23 11.20
N VAL A 31 -4.33 5.26 10.52
CA VAL A 31 -4.42 5.43 9.07
C VAL A 31 -3.03 5.28 8.49
N ALA A 32 -2.84 4.28 7.64
CA ALA A 32 -1.56 3.99 6.98
C ALA A 32 -1.82 3.22 5.67
N ASP A 33 -0.73 2.88 4.96
CA ASP A 33 -0.82 2.06 3.74
C ASP A 33 -1.55 0.75 4.01
N ASN A 34 -2.49 0.42 3.14
CA ASN A 34 -3.35 -0.75 3.31
C ASN A 34 -2.55 -2.06 3.39
N GLY A 35 -1.50 -2.21 2.58
CA GLY A 35 -0.63 -3.40 2.63
C GLY A 35 0.00 -3.64 3.99
N VAL A 36 0.48 -2.57 4.65
CA VAL A 36 1.08 -2.66 5.98
C VAL A 36 0.02 -3.00 7.03
N VAL A 37 -1.14 -2.33 6.97
CA VAL A 37 -2.23 -2.53 7.94
C VAL A 37 -2.83 -3.93 7.81
N VAL A 38 -3.12 -4.39 6.60
CA VAL A 38 -3.67 -5.73 6.34
C VAL A 38 -2.68 -6.81 6.79
N HIS A 39 -1.40 -6.66 6.43
CA HIS A 39 -0.35 -7.58 6.85
C HIS A 39 -0.26 -7.66 8.38
N TYR A 40 -0.29 -6.51 9.06
CA TYR A 40 -0.25 -6.47 10.51
C TYR A 40 -1.44 -7.20 11.15
N VAL A 41 -2.66 -6.92 10.71
CA VAL A 41 -3.87 -7.56 11.26
C VAL A 41 -3.85 -9.08 11.01
N ASN A 42 -3.45 -9.52 9.83
CA ASN A 42 -3.37 -10.95 9.49
C ASN A 42 -2.33 -11.71 10.32
N ASN A 43 -1.24 -11.05 10.72
CA ASN A 43 -0.19 -11.66 11.54
C ASN A 43 -0.42 -11.48 13.06
N ASN A 44 -1.46 -10.76 13.46
CA ASN A 44 -1.85 -10.57 14.86
C ASN A 44 -3.34 -10.92 15.07
N PRO A 45 -3.74 -12.17 14.84
CA PRO A 45 -5.15 -12.59 14.88
C PRO A 45 -5.80 -12.42 16.26
N ASP A 46 -4.99 -12.44 17.33
CA ASP A 46 -5.46 -12.21 18.70
C ASP A 46 -5.71 -10.72 19.00
N SER A 47 -5.23 -9.82 18.14
CA SER A 47 -5.57 -8.41 18.20
C SER A 47 -7.03 -8.26 17.76
N LYS A 48 -7.84 -7.56 18.55
CA LYS A 48 -9.25 -7.30 18.20
C LYS A 48 -9.41 -6.20 17.15
N PHE A 49 -8.37 -5.97 16.34
CA PHE A 49 -8.36 -4.93 15.32
C PHE A 49 -9.04 -5.38 14.04
N LYS A 50 -9.62 -4.43 13.33
CA LYS A 50 -10.26 -4.63 12.02
C LYS A 50 -9.69 -3.63 11.03
N THR A 51 -9.51 -4.07 9.80
CA THR A 51 -9.21 -3.17 8.69
C THR A 51 -10.49 -2.59 8.11
N LEU A 52 -10.49 -1.30 7.86
CA LEU A 52 -11.56 -0.60 7.15
C LEU A 52 -10.98 0.01 5.89
N THR A 53 -11.66 -0.16 4.78
CA THR A 53 -11.31 0.50 3.52
C THR A 53 -12.30 1.62 3.27
N ASP A 54 -11.78 2.82 3.00
CA ASP A 54 -12.58 3.99 2.65
C ASP A 54 -12.33 4.35 1.19
N SER A 55 -13.36 4.24 0.37
CA SER A 55 -13.31 4.54 -1.07
C SER A 55 -13.14 6.03 -1.39
N SER A 56 -13.24 6.91 -0.40
CA SER A 56 -12.96 8.35 -0.58
C SER A 56 -11.47 8.64 -0.74
N PHE A 57 -10.58 7.71 -0.36
CA PHE A 57 -9.16 7.83 -0.65
C PHE A 57 -8.89 7.49 -2.11
N ALA A 58 -8.14 8.36 -2.79
CA ALA A 58 -7.65 8.06 -4.12
C ALA A 58 -6.75 6.82 -4.07
N SER A 59 -6.89 5.92 -5.06
CA SER A 59 -5.97 4.81 -5.20
C SER A 59 -4.58 5.32 -5.58
N GLU A 60 -3.55 4.84 -4.89
CA GLU A 60 -2.16 5.14 -5.17
C GLU A 60 -1.54 4.05 -6.02
N GLN A 61 -0.48 4.41 -6.75
CA GLN A 61 0.29 3.47 -7.55
C GLN A 61 1.71 3.39 -6.99
N TYR A 62 2.24 2.19 -6.92
CA TYR A 62 3.64 1.96 -6.59
C TYR A 62 4.49 1.94 -7.88
N GLY A 63 5.66 2.54 -7.82
CA GLY A 63 6.64 2.53 -8.90
C GLY A 63 7.98 1.99 -8.43
N ILE A 64 8.71 1.34 -9.34
CA ILE A 64 10.08 0.89 -9.10
C ILE A 64 11.02 1.96 -9.65
N ALA A 65 11.84 2.55 -8.78
CA ALA A 65 12.83 3.53 -9.17
C ALA A 65 14.12 2.86 -9.65
N VAL A 66 14.65 3.34 -10.76
CA VAL A 66 15.95 2.93 -11.29
C VAL A 66 16.85 4.14 -11.51
N LYS A 67 18.17 3.95 -11.51
CA LYS A 67 19.11 5.02 -11.81
C LYS A 67 18.85 5.60 -13.21
N LYS A 68 18.79 6.92 -13.31
CA LYS A 68 18.62 7.62 -14.58
C LYS A 68 19.66 7.18 -15.61
N GLY A 69 19.23 6.89 -16.83
CA GLY A 69 20.11 6.40 -17.90
C GLY A 69 20.30 4.88 -17.95
N ASN A 70 19.82 4.12 -16.95
CA ASN A 70 19.88 2.66 -16.99
C ASN A 70 18.67 2.07 -17.73
N ALA A 71 18.64 2.25 -19.05
CA ALA A 71 17.56 1.80 -19.92
C ALA A 71 17.43 0.26 -19.97
N GLU A 72 18.55 -0.44 -19.87
CA GLU A 72 18.58 -1.91 -19.89
C GLU A 72 17.84 -2.49 -18.66
N LEU A 73 18.19 -2.03 -17.47
CA LEU A 73 17.53 -2.48 -16.25
C LEU A 73 16.04 -2.11 -16.25
N LEU A 74 15.70 -0.91 -16.73
CA LEU A 74 14.30 -0.49 -16.87
C LEU A 74 13.51 -1.42 -17.78
N ALA A 75 14.08 -1.81 -18.92
CA ALA A 75 13.44 -2.73 -19.85
C ALA A 75 13.23 -4.13 -19.23
N ILE A 76 14.22 -4.64 -18.49
CA ILE A 76 14.12 -5.93 -17.79
C ILE A 76 13.01 -5.89 -16.74
N ILE A 77 12.96 -4.84 -15.93
CA ILE A 77 11.93 -4.67 -14.88
C ILE A 77 10.54 -4.58 -15.51
N ASN A 78 10.37 -3.74 -16.53
CA ASN A 78 9.06 -3.58 -17.20
C ASN A 78 8.58 -4.91 -17.83
N LYS A 79 9.49 -5.66 -18.46
CA LYS A 79 9.19 -6.99 -19.00
C LYS A 79 8.79 -7.97 -17.90
N GLY A 80 9.51 -7.98 -16.78
CA GLY A 80 9.20 -8.81 -15.63
C GLY A 80 7.82 -8.49 -15.04
N VAL A 81 7.53 -7.21 -14.81
CA VAL A 81 6.21 -6.77 -14.30
C VAL A 81 5.07 -7.14 -15.26
N ALA A 82 5.28 -6.97 -16.56
CA ALA A 82 4.28 -7.39 -17.55
C ALA A 82 4.07 -8.91 -17.54
N GLY A 83 5.14 -9.70 -17.40
CA GLY A 83 5.09 -11.16 -17.31
C GLY A 83 4.27 -11.65 -16.12
N ILE A 84 4.59 -11.18 -14.92
CA ILE A 84 3.87 -11.61 -13.71
C ILE A 84 2.40 -11.16 -13.69
N LYS A 85 2.06 -10.08 -14.39
CA LYS A 85 0.66 -9.67 -14.58
C LYS A 85 -0.07 -10.58 -15.56
N ALA A 86 0.60 -11.03 -16.61
CA ALA A 86 0.02 -11.88 -17.65
C ALA A 86 -0.21 -13.32 -17.17
N ASP A 87 0.68 -13.87 -16.34
CA ASP A 87 0.60 -15.25 -15.83
C ASP A 87 -0.19 -15.39 -14.52
N GLY A 88 -0.67 -14.28 -13.97
CA GLY A 88 -1.46 -14.25 -12.72
C GLY A 88 -0.65 -14.24 -11.43
N THR A 89 0.67 -14.35 -11.48
CA THR A 89 1.57 -14.32 -10.31
C THR A 89 1.38 -13.02 -9.52
N TYR A 90 1.21 -11.89 -10.21
CA TYR A 90 0.95 -10.61 -9.57
C TYR A 90 -0.30 -10.67 -8.68
N ASN A 91 -1.40 -11.24 -9.15
CA ASN A 91 -2.64 -11.34 -8.40
C ASN A 91 -2.50 -12.27 -7.20
N GLN A 92 -1.75 -13.36 -7.32
CA GLN A 92 -1.46 -14.26 -6.21
C GLN A 92 -0.69 -13.56 -5.09
N ILE A 93 0.40 -12.88 -5.45
CA ILE A 93 1.20 -12.10 -4.49
C ILE A 93 0.34 -10.98 -3.88
N TYR A 94 -0.40 -10.26 -4.70
CA TYR A 94 -1.25 -9.16 -4.23
C TYR A 94 -2.27 -9.67 -3.20
N THR A 95 -2.95 -10.78 -3.47
CA THR A 95 -3.95 -11.36 -2.56
C THR A 95 -3.32 -11.80 -1.24
N GLN A 96 -2.09 -12.31 -1.28
CA GLN A 96 -1.38 -12.71 -0.07
C GLN A 96 -1.12 -11.54 0.89
N TYR A 97 -0.81 -10.34 0.35
CA TYR A 97 -0.46 -9.17 1.17
C TYR A 97 -1.65 -8.25 1.45
N PHE A 98 -2.62 -8.17 0.55
CA PHE A 98 -3.73 -7.22 0.62
C PHE A 98 -5.10 -7.88 0.86
N GLY A 99 -5.15 -9.20 0.94
CA GLY A 99 -6.35 -9.97 1.31
C GLY A 99 -7.43 -10.12 0.23
N SER A 100 -7.37 -9.36 -0.86
CA SER A 100 -8.29 -9.47 -2.00
C SER A 100 -7.60 -9.05 -3.29
N ALA A 101 -8.05 -9.61 -4.44
CA ALA A 101 -7.52 -9.23 -5.73
C ALA A 101 -7.70 -7.72 -6.00
N PRO A 102 -6.73 -7.06 -6.65
CA PRO A 102 -6.85 -5.64 -6.97
C PRO A 102 -8.08 -5.41 -7.86
N ALA A 103 -8.86 -4.39 -7.52
CA ALA A 103 -9.81 -3.85 -8.50
C ALA A 103 -9.02 -3.49 -9.76
N ALA A 104 -9.52 -3.86 -10.93
CA ALA A 104 -8.84 -3.63 -12.21
C ALA A 104 -8.37 -2.17 -12.27
N ALA A 105 -7.05 -1.97 -12.29
CA ALA A 105 -6.48 -0.64 -12.37
C ALA A 105 -6.90 0.01 -13.70
N PRO A 106 -7.31 1.27 -13.71
CA PRO A 106 -7.48 1.99 -14.96
C PRO A 106 -6.16 1.95 -15.73
N ALA A 107 -6.25 1.71 -17.04
CA ALA A 107 -5.08 1.66 -17.91
C ALA A 107 -4.19 2.90 -17.70
N PRO A 108 -2.86 2.76 -17.69
CA PRO A 108 -1.98 3.89 -17.51
C PRO A 108 -2.22 4.92 -18.61
N ALA A 109 -2.54 6.14 -18.19
CA ALA A 109 -2.56 7.26 -19.13
C ALA A 109 -1.15 7.34 -19.75
N ALA A 110 -1.08 7.29 -21.07
CA ALA A 110 0.18 7.37 -21.81
C ALA A 110 0.95 8.61 -21.32
N ALA A 111 2.15 8.40 -20.81
CA ALA A 111 3.02 9.48 -20.42
C ALA A 111 3.32 10.33 -21.65
N ALA A 112 2.77 11.56 -21.67
CA ALA A 112 3.13 12.54 -22.64
C ALA A 112 4.62 12.88 -22.46
N SER A 113 5.45 12.44 -23.37
CA SER A 113 6.86 12.86 -23.48
C SER A 113 6.93 14.35 -23.78
N LYS A 114 7.51 15.13 -22.88
CA LYS A 114 8.15 16.40 -23.19
C LYS A 114 9.62 16.36 -22.78
#